data_5ba6da2827ceeb04cafedf64c59bc0a8
#
_entry.id   5ba6da2827ceeb04cafedf64c59bc0a8
#
_cell.length_a   1.000
_cell.length_b   1.000
_cell.length_c   1.000
_cell.angle_alpha   90.00
_cell.angle_beta   90.00
_cell.angle_gamma   90.00
#
_symmetry.space_group_name_H-M   'P 1'
#
loop_
_entity.id
_entity.type
_entity.pdbx_description
1 polymer ?
#
loop_
_entity_poly.entity_id
_entity_poly.type
_entity_poly.pdbx_seq_one_letter_code
_entity_poly.pdbx_strand_id
1 'polypeptide(L)'
;MTHQHHYRVDVEWTGNLGSGTDGYRNYSRDHAIRIAGKPELAGSSDPTFRGDASRHNPEDMLVTALSTCHMLSYLHMVTVAGVVVTAYTDAAEGAMATEGDGGRFV
;
A
#
# COMPACT_ATOMS: atom_id res chain seq x y z
N MET A 1 5.96 -20.84 23.23
CA MET A 1 6.58 -19.50 23.40
C MET A 1 6.19 -18.60 22.26
N THR A 2 5.77 -17.39 22.57
CA THR A 2 5.39 -16.40 21.56
C THR A 2 6.57 -15.46 21.31
N HIS A 3 6.92 -15.29 20.04
CA HIS A 3 7.94 -14.34 19.62
C HIS A 3 7.26 -13.12 19.01
N GLN A 4 7.79 -11.93 19.32
CA GLN A 4 7.32 -10.68 18.74
C GLN A 4 8.24 -10.30 17.58
N HIS A 5 7.62 -9.88 16.49
CA HIS A 5 8.34 -9.37 15.33
C HIS A 5 7.89 -7.92 15.11
N HIS A 6 8.87 -7.05 14.92
CA HIS A 6 8.62 -5.62 14.80
C HIS A 6 8.92 -5.16 13.39
N TYR A 7 8.09 -4.28 12.88
CA TYR A 7 8.22 -3.72 11.54
C TYR A 7 8.20 -2.20 11.64
N ARG A 8 9.10 -1.55 10.91
CA ARG A 8 9.17 -0.10 10.89
C ARG A 8 9.15 0.40 9.46
N VAL A 9 8.30 1.38 9.21
CA VAL A 9 8.19 2.09 7.95
C VAL A 9 8.30 3.58 8.25
N ASP A 10 9.15 4.28 7.50
CA ASP A 10 9.26 5.73 7.60
C ASP A 10 8.57 6.34 6.37
N VAL A 11 7.69 7.29 6.61
CA VAL A 11 6.97 8.01 5.55
C VAL A 11 7.30 9.50 5.66
N GLU A 12 7.70 10.08 4.54
CA GLU A 12 8.00 11.51 4.47
C GLU A 12 7.16 12.15 3.36
N TRP A 13 6.36 13.14 3.73
CA TRP A 13 5.65 13.93 2.74
C TRP A 13 6.64 14.83 1.99
N THR A 14 6.62 14.76 0.67
CA THR A 14 7.53 15.50 -0.20
C THR A 14 6.80 16.51 -1.09
N GLY A 15 5.53 16.74 -0.82
CA GLY A 15 4.65 17.54 -1.66
C GLY A 15 4.53 19.01 -1.31
N ASN A 16 5.45 19.56 -0.50
CA ASN A 16 5.44 20.99 -0.22
C ASN A 16 5.94 21.76 -1.46
N LEU A 17 5.03 22.49 -2.10
CA LEU A 17 5.32 23.24 -3.31
C LEU A 17 5.72 24.69 -3.01
N GLY A 18 5.92 25.06 -1.75
CA GLY A 18 6.38 26.37 -1.33
C GLY A 18 5.49 27.05 -0.28
N SER A 19 4.22 26.69 -0.21
CA SER A 19 3.28 27.30 0.74
C SER A 19 2.64 26.28 1.70
N GLY A 20 3.22 25.06 1.77
CA GLY A 20 2.68 24.01 2.63
C GLY A 20 1.24 23.66 2.23
N THR A 21 0.43 23.35 3.22
CA THR A 21 -0.98 22.96 3.00
C THR A 21 -1.92 24.16 3.14
N ASP A 22 -1.55 25.31 2.57
CA ASP A 22 -2.35 26.53 2.69
C ASP A 22 -3.66 26.49 1.88
N GLY A 23 -3.83 25.51 1.00
CA GLY A 23 -5.05 25.28 0.25
C GLY A 23 -5.04 23.88 -0.34
N TYR A 24 -6.21 23.29 -0.50
CA TYR A 24 -6.37 21.92 -1.00
C TYR A 24 -5.66 21.69 -2.33
N ARG A 25 -5.58 22.71 -3.18
CA ARG A 25 -4.97 22.62 -4.52
C ARG A 25 -3.52 23.08 -4.56
N ASN A 26 -2.96 23.47 -3.42
CA ASN A 26 -1.66 24.15 -3.37
C ASN A 26 -0.50 23.25 -2.93
N TYR A 27 -0.75 21.97 -2.77
CA TYR A 27 0.31 21.01 -2.42
C TYR A 27 0.10 19.69 -3.15
N SER A 28 1.20 18.94 -3.27
CA SER A 28 1.18 17.59 -3.84
C SER A 28 0.95 16.56 -2.72
N ARG A 29 0.35 15.43 -3.06
CA ARG A 29 0.15 14.29 -2.14
C ARG A 29 1.34 13.33 -2.17
N ASP A 30 2.36 13.66 -2.93
CA ASP A 30 3.53 12.82 -3.10
C ASP A 30 4.29 12.65 -1.78
N HIS A 31 4.78 11.45 -1.57
CA HIS A 31 5.57 11.11 -0.40
C HIS A 31 6.53 9.98 -0.73
N ALA A 32 7.50 9.80 0.13
CA ALA A 32 8.46 8.70 0.04
C ALA A 32 8.19 7.72 1.17
N ILE A 33 8.22 6.44 0.86
CA ILE A 33 8.06 5.36 1.82
C ILE A 33 9.40 4.63 1.89
N ARG A 34 9.99 4.57 3.09
CA ARG A 34 11.30 3.98 3.29
C ARG A 34 11.24 2.86 4.32
N ILE A 35 11.79 1.73 3.94
CA ILE A 35 11.97 0.58 4.81
C ILE A 35 13.46 0.23 4.74
N ALA A 36 14.11 0.12 5.90
CA ALA A 36 15.55 -0.13 5.97
C ALA A 36 15.94 -1.35 5.15
N GLY A 37 16.97 -1.21 4.31
CA GLY A 37 17.48 -2.28 3.47
C GLY A 37 16.68 -2.56 2.21
N LYS A 38 15.65 -1.76 1.90
CA LYS A 38 14.78 -1.96 0.73
C LYS A 38 14.74 -0.71 -0.14
N PRO A 39 14.45 -0.87 -1.45
CA PRO A 39 14.26 0.29 -2.31
C PRO A 39 13.13 1.19 -1.81
N GLU A 40 13.32 2.50 -1.97
CA GLU A 40 12.30 3.49 -1.64
C GLU A 40 11.09 3.33 -2.55
N LEU A 41 9.89 3.49 -1.98
CA LEU A 41 8.65 3.47 -2.74
C LEU A 41 8.12 4.89 -2.90
N ALA A 42 7.70 5.21 -4.12
CA ALA A 42 7.04 6.46 -4.44
C ALA A 42 5.54 6.33 -4.19
N GLY A 43 5.01 7.13 -3.29
CA GLY A 43 3.60 7.10 -2.92
C GLY A 43 2.90 8.43 -3.19
N SER A 44 1.59 8.36 -3.33
CA SER A 44 0.70 9.50 -3.43
C SER A 44 -0.71 9.04 -3.03
N SER A 45 -1.70 9.90 -3.20
CA SER A 45 -3.08 9.50 -3.01
C SER A 45 -3.70 9.05 -4.32
N ASP A 46 -4.88 8.44 -4.24
CA ASP A 46 -5.70 8.16 -5.42
C ASP A 46 -5.98 9.47 -6.16
N PRO A 47 -6.03 9.46 -7.51
CA PRO A 47 -6.33 10.68 -8.28
C PRO A 47 -7.64 11.37 -7.89
N THR A 48 -8.62 10.64 -7.35
CA THR A 48 -9.84 11.22 -6.79
C THR A 48 -9.54 12.26 -5.72
N PHE A 49 -8.45 12.09 -4.98
CA PHE A 49 -7.99 13.00 -3.93
C PHE A 49 -6.77 13.81 -4.38
N ARG A 50 -6.68 14.12 -5.67
CA ARG A 50 -5.61 14.90 -6.30
C ARG A 50 -4.23 14.24 -6.23
N GLY A 51 -4.19 12.92 -6.22
CA GLY A 51 -2.96 12.16 -6.24
C GLY A 51 -2.37 11.99 -7.62
N ASP A 52 -1.14 11.47 -7.66
CA ASP A 52 -0.42 11.12 -8.88
C ASP A 52 -0.68 9.64 -9.19
N ALA A 53 -1.34 9.37 -10.31
CA ALA A 53 -1.70 8.02 -10.71
C ALA A 53 -0.49 7.12 -11.02
N SER A 54 0.69 7.71 -11.22
CA SER A 54 1.92 6.94 -11.49
C SER A 54 2.61 6.45 -10.23
N ARG A 55 2.13 6.85 -9.05
CA ARG A 55 2.70 6.48 -7.77
C ARG A 55 1.77 5.53 -7.02
N HIS A 56 2.31 4.79 -6.08
CA HIS A 56 1.51 3.88 -5.26
C HIS A 56 0.59 4.65 -4.33
N ASN A 57 -0.66 4.23 -4.22
CA ASN A 57 -1.60 4.80 -3.25
C ASN A 57 -1.87 3.80 -2.11
N PRO A 58 -2.40 4.28 -0.96
CA PRO A 58 -2.61 3.40 0.18
C PRO A 58 -3.59 2.25 -0.08
N GLU A 59 -4.57 2.45 -0.94
CA GLU A 59 -5.58 1.44 -1.25
C GLU A 59 -4.96 0.27 -2.01
N ASP A 60 -4.15 0.56 -3.02
CA ASP A 60 -3.40 -0.46 -3.75
C ASP A 60 -2.45 -1.22 -2.82
N MET A 61 -1.81 -0.50 -1.90
CA MET A 61 -0.88 -1.11 -0.95
C MET A 61 -1.59 -2.04 0.02
N LEU A 62 -2.79 -1.69 0.47
CA LEU A 62 -3.58 -2.55 1.34
C LEU A 62 -4.03 -3.81 0.62
N VAL A 63 -4.54 -3.69 -0.60
CA VAL A 63 -4.94 -4.84 -1.41
C VAL A 63 -3.73 -5.73 -1.69
N THR A 64 -2.58 -5.14 -2.01
CA THR A 64 -1.33 -5.88 -2.21
C THR A 64 -0.93 -6.65 -0.95
N ALA A 65 -0.98 -6.02 0.21
CA ALA A 65 -0.61 -6.65 1.46
C ALA A 65 -1.51 -7.86 1.77
N LEU A 66 -2.80 -7.71 1.57
CA LEU A 66 -3.76 -8.80 1.80
C LEU A 66 -3.56 -9.95 0.81
N SER A 67 -3.38 -9.63 -0.47
CA SER A 67 -3.17 -10.65 -1.51
C SER A 67 -1.87 -11.43 -1.29
N THR A 68 -0.77 -10.72 -1.02
CA THR A 68 0.53 -11.37 -0.83
C THR A 68 0.57 -12.17 0.47
N CYS A 69 -0.02 -11.68 1.53
CA CYS A 69 -0.11 -12.43 2.79
C CYS A 69 -0.89 -13.73 2.61
N HIS A 70 -2.00 -13.68 1.91
CA HIS A 70 -2.80 -14.86 1.58
C HIS A 70 -2.01 -15.85 0.74
N MET A 71 -1.34 -15.37 -0.29
CA MET A 71 -0.49 -16.21 -1.15
C MET A 71 0.57 -16.95 -0.35
N LEU A 72 1.32 -16.21 0.47
CA LEU A 72 2.42 -16.82 1.25
C LEU A 72 1.91 -17.86 2.23
N SER A 73 0.79 -17.60 2.88
CA SER A 73 0.16 -18.54 3.80
C SER A 73 -0.34 -19.80 3.05
N TYR A 74 -0.95 -19.60 1.90
CA TYR A 74 -1.42 -20.71 1.07
C TYR A 74 -0.25 -21.59 0.61
N LEU A 75 0.82 -20.99 0.09
CA LEU A 75 1.99 -21.73 -0.36
C LEU A 75 2.62 -22.55 0.77
N HIS A 76 2.66 -21.99 1.98
CA HIS A 76 3.14 -22.71 3.15
C HIS A 76 2.24 -23.90 3.49
N MET A 77 0.93 -23.69 3.53
CA MET A 77 -0.02 -24.74 3.91
C MET A 77 -0.02 -25.91 2.93
N VAL A 78 0.04 -25.63 1.62
CA VAL A 78 0.08 -26.72 0.62
C VAL A 78 1.40 -27.47 0.65
N THR A 79 2.50 -26.77 0.99
CA THR A 79 3.80 -27.43 1.19
C THR A 79 3.74 -28.42 2.33
N VAL A 80 3.17 -28.02 3.46
CA VAL A 80 2.98 -28.91 4.63
C VAL A 80 2.11 -30.11 4.26
N ALA A 81 1.10 -29.91 3.40
CA ALA A 81 0.21 -30.98 2.94
C ALA A 81 0.83 -31.86 1.85
N GLY A 82 2.07 -31.58 1.42
CA GLY A 82 2.76 -32.38 0.42
C GLY A 82 2.33 -32.08 -1.02
N VAL A 83 1.62 -30.98 -1.25
CA VAL A 83 1.20 -30.55 -2.58
C VAL A 83 2.28 -29.67 -3.19
N VAL A 84 2.64 -29.94 -4.45
CA VAL A 84 3.62 -29.14 -5.19
C VAL A 84 2.89 -28.15 -6.10
N VAL A 85 3.12 -26.86 -5.85
CA VAL A 85 2.59 -25.76 -6.66
C VAL A 85 3.73 -25.19 -7.48
N THR A 86 3.52 -25.05 -8.79
CA THR A 86 4.56 -24.55 -9.70
C THR A 86 4.28 -23.16 -10.24
N ALA A 87 3.08 -22.62 -10.00
CA ALA A 87 2.72 -21.27 -10.41
C ALA A 87 1.57 -20.76 -9.54
N TYR A 88 1.56 -19.47 -9.30
CA TYR A 88 0.50 -18.80 -8.54
C TYR A 88 0.36 -17.37 -9.07
N THR A 89 -0.84 -16.98 -9.40
CA THR A 89 -1.18 -15.60 -9.76
C THR A 89 -2.46 -15.20 -9.06
N ASP A 90 -2.57 -13.94 -8.72
CA ASP A 90 -3.78 -13.38 -8.14
C ASP A 90 -4.02 -11.98 -8.73
N ALA A 91 -5.17 -11.78 -9.33
CA ALA A 91 -5.61 -10.47 -9.80
C ALA A 91 -6.55 -9.88 -8.76
N ALA A 92 -5.97 -9.43 -7.65
CA ALA A 92 -6.74 -8.98 -6.50
C ALA A 92 -7.38 -7.62 -6.76
N GLU A 93 -8.62 -7.46 -6.30
CA GLU A 93 -9.38 -6.24 -6.45
C GLU A 93 -9.92 -5.79 -5.10
N GLY A 94 -10.03 -4.48 -4.92
CA GLY A 94 -10.70 -3.88 -3.79
C GLY A 94 -11.56 -2.72 -4.27
N ALA A 95 -12.59 -2.40 -3.50
CA ALA A 95 -13.46 -1.29 -3.82
C ALA A 95 -13.56 -0.34 -2.64
N MET A 96 -13.52 0.95 -2.91
CA MET A 96 -13.68 2.01 -1.92
C MET A 96 -14.83 2.91 -2.34
N ALA A 97 -15.74 3.18 -1.41
CA ALA A 97 -16.79 4.17 -1.60
C ALA A 97 -16.34 5.51 -1.02
N THR A 98 -16.50 6.59 -1.78
CA THR A 98 -16.24 7.94 -1.27
C THR A 98 -17.39 8.38 -0.38
N GLU A 99 -17.06 9.03 0.74
CA GLU A 99 -18.01 9.45 1.75
C GLU A 99 -17.53 10.78 2.33
N GLY A 100 -18.22 11.88 2.04
CA GLY A 100 -17.74 13.22 2.42
C GLY A 100 -16.39 13.52 1.80
N ASP A 101 -15.40 13.88 2.61
CA ASP A 101 -14.05 14.20 2.16
C ASP A 101 -13.12 12.98 2.16
N GLY A 102 -13.64 11.81 2.48
CA GLY A 102 -12.84 10.60 2.57
C GLY A 102 -13.47 9.44 1.85
N GLY A 103 -13.02 8.23 2.19
CA GLY A 103 -13.52 7.01 1.61
C GLY A 103 -13.37 5.84 2.58
N ARG A 104 -14.04 4.75 2.27
CA ARG A 104 -13.93 3.50 3.02
C ARG A 104 -14.01 2.32 2.08
N PHE A 105 -13.33 1.26 2.42
CA PHE A 105 -13.46 -0.01 1.69
C PHE A 105 -14.86 -0.59 1.92
N VAL A 106 -15.41 -1.15 0.89
CA VAL A 106 -16.74 -1.79 0.90
C VAL A 106 -16.65 -3.26 0.51
#